data_74a4ea98605e3bb5c2b1d2db9d213219
#
_entry.id   74a4ea98605e3bb5c2b1d2db9d213219
#
_cell.length_a   1.000
_cell.length_b   1.000
_cell.length_c   1.000
_cell.angle_alpha   90.00
_cell.angle_beta   90.00
_cell.angle_gamma   90.00
#
_symmetry.space_group_name_H-M   'P 1'
#
loop_
_entity.id
_entity.type
_entity.pdbx_description
1 polymer ?
#
loop_
_entity_poly.entity_id
_entity_poly.type
_entity_poly.pdbx_seq_one_letter_code
_entity_poly.pdbx_strand_id
1 'polypeptide(L)'
;MVTFSVIGCSSSEVDSSKEQVTSKDEKQVVVATSVAITEILDRLGVEVSGVPQTSYELPESAKGATEVGSPMNPDMEIIKSLNPTDVICVDTLGSDFEKQFEENNINADFYNLSNVDGLKETIAALGEKFNKQDKANEILDEIKEVEDKVNSNKKSDDKILVLFGAPGSVMVATDKSYIGNLVELAGGNNIFSNATSSFTQINLEEIIKLNPDKILVMTHAV
;
A
#
# COMPACT_ATOMS: atom_id res chain seq x y z
N MET A 1 -29.93 -16.42 -82.28
CA MET A 1 -31.09 -17.28 -81.87
C MET A 1 -30.89 -17.68 -80.48
N VAL A 2 -31.77 -17.20 -79.62
CA VAL A 2 -32.00 -17.53 -78.16
C VAL A 2 -30.86 -17.27 -77.21
N THR A 3 -30.95 -16.12 -76.56
CA THR A 3 -30.33 -15.70 -75.29
C THR A 3 -30.97 -16.40 -74.13
N PHE A 4 -30.13 -16.87 -73.20
CA PHE A 4 -30.60 -17.20 -71.83
C PHE A 4 -29.73 -16.45 -70.80
N SER A 5 -30.35 -15.46 -70.15
CA SER A 5 -29.81 -14.78 -69.00
C SER A 5 -30.03 -15.66 -67.77
N VAL A 6 -28.97 -15.90 -66.98
CA VAL A 6 -29.08 -16.47 -65.63
C VAL A 6 -28.62 -15.41 -64.67
N ILE A 7 -29.55 -15.00 -63.83
CA ILE A 7 -29.33 -14.11 -62.67
C ILE A 7 -28.73 -14.95 -61.57
N GLY A 8 -27.46 -14.67 -61.20
CA GLY A 8 -26.80 -15.24 -60.02
C GLY A 8 -26.96 -14.29 -58.83
N CYS A 9 -27.65 -14.72 -57.82
CA CYS A 9 -27.62 -14.04 -56.51
C CYS A 9 -26.25 -14.17 -55.87
N SER A 10 -25.62 -13.03 -55.64
CA SER A 10 -24.41 -12.94 -54.84
C SER A 10 -24.82 -12.80 -53.37
N SER A 11 -24.57 -13.82 -52.59
CA SER A 11 -24.60 -13.77 -51.15
C SER A 11 -23.32 -13.04 -50.67
N SER A 12 -23.47 -11.86 -50.12
CA SER A 12 -22.43 -11.15 -49.43
C SER A 12 -22.03 -11.88 -48.13
N GLU A 13 -20.90 -12.54 -48.14
CA GLU A 13 -20.20 -12.96 -46.96
C GLU A 13 -19.69 -11.70 -46.25
N VAL A 14 -20.23 -11.46 -45.03
CA VAL A 14 -19.70 -10.45 -44.14
C VAL A 14 -18.42 -11.05 -43.56
N ASP A 15 -17.29 -10.64 -44.07
CA ASP A 15 -15.98 -10.89 -43.47
C ASP A 15 -15.89 -10.13 -42.16
N SER A 16 -16.09 -10.87 -41.09
CA SER A 16 -15.85 -10.40 -39.72
C SER A 16 -14.35 -10.36 -39.47
N SER A 17 -13.68 -9.34 -40.01
CA SER A 17 -12.34 -9.01 -39.56
C SER A 17 -12.40 -8.66 -38.07
N LYS A 18 -12.06 -9.66 -37.24
CA LYS A 18 -11.66 -9.41 -35.86
C LYS A 18 -10.47 -8.46 -35.89
N GLU A 19 -10.73 -7.21 -35.58
CA GLU A 19 -9.68 -6.31 -35.12
C GLU A 19 -9.06 -6.94 -33.87
N GLN A 20 -7.93 -7.58 -34.07
CA GLN A 20 -6.99 -7.89 -33.00
C GLN A 20 -6.49 -6.55 -32.48
N VAL A 21 -7.09 -6.08 -31.39
CA VAL A 21 -6.51 -5.02 -30.58
C VAL A 21 -5.20 -5.62 -30.04
N THR A 22 -4.12 -5.36 -30.76
CA THR A 22 -2.78 -5.52 -30.22
C THR A 22 -2.64 -4.45 -29.16
N SER A 23 -2.87 -4.82 -27.89
CA SER A 23 -2.37 -4.04 -26.77
C SER A 23 -0.86 -3.91 -26.99
N LYS A 24 -0.39 -2.73 -27.38
CA LYS A 24 1.00 -2.36 -27.19
C LYS A 24 1.26 -2.61 -25.68
N ASP A 25 2.16 -3.51 -25.37
CA ASP A 25 2.80 -3.56 -24.08
C ASP A 25 3.55 -2.24 -23.88
N GLU A 26 2.84 -1.21 -23.45
CA GLU A 26 3.49 -0.01 -22.93
C GLU A 26 4.19 -0.46 -21.66
N LYS A 27 5.50 -0.32 -21.63
CA LYS A 27 6.31 -0.67 -20.47
C LYS A 27 5.75 0.07 -19.27
N GLN A 28 5.21 -0.66 -18.29
CA GLN A 28 4.75 -0.06 -17.05
C GLN A 28 5.93 0.63 -16.35
N VAL A 29 5.71 1.86 -15.92
CA VAL A 29 6.66 2.65 -15.14
C VAL A 29 5.98 2.95 -13.82
N VAL A 30 6.26 2.10 -12.82
CA VAL A 30 5.62 2.15 -11.50
C VAL A 30 6.54 2.87 -10.53
N VAL A 31 5.99 3.85 -9.82
CA VAL A 31 6.68 4.58 -8.75
C VAL A 31 6.02 4.26 -7.42
N ALA A 32 6.80 3.78 -6.46
CA ALA A 32 6.40 3.58 -5.07
C ALA A 32 6.97 4.72 -4.22
N THR A 33 6.15 5.41 -3.44
CA THR A 33 6.60 6.54 -2.60
C THR A 33 6.93 6.15 -1.15
N SER A 34 6.73 4.89 -0.78
CA SER A 34 7.05 4.38 0.56
C SER A 34 7.68 2.99 0.52
N VAL A 35 8.44 2.65 1.57
CA VAL A 35 9.07 1.33 1.73
C VAL A 35 8.01 0.24 1.72
N ALA A 36 6.92 0.41 2.48
CA ALA A 36 5.85 -0.59 2.57
C ALA A 36 5.21 -0.89 1.21
N ILE A 37 4.93 0.14 0.41
CA ILE A 37 4.41 -0.05 -0.97
C ILE A 37 5.45 -0.76 -1.84
N THR A 38 6.74 -0.40 -1.72
CA THR A 38 7.80 -1.07 -2.48
C THR A 38 7.85 -2.57 -2.16
N GLU A 39 7.76 -2.94 -0.88
CA GLU A 39 7.75 -4.35 -0.45
C GLU A 39 6.50 -5.10 -0.91
N ILE A 40 5.33 -4.47 -0.88
CA ILE A 40 4.08 -5.09 -1.38
C ILE A 40 4.19 -5.35 -2.88
N LEU A 41 4.67 -4.37 -3.66
CA LEU A 41 4.84 -4.51 -5.11
C LEU A 41 5.87 -5.59 -5.46
N ASP A 42 6.99 -5.67 -4.72
CA ASP A 42 7.98 -6.75 -4.87
C ASP A 42 7.34 -8.13 -4.64
N ARG A 43 6.61 -8.30 -3.55
CA ARG A 43 5.92 -9.56 -3.25
C ARG A 43 4.86 -9.93 -4.29
N LEU A 44 4.22 -8.95 -4.91
CA LEU A 44 3.30 -9.15 -6.03
C LEU A 44 4.05 -9.46 -7.35
N GLY A 45 5.37 -9.30 -7.39
CA GLY A 45 6.17 -9.45 -8.62
C GLY A 45 5.94 -8.33 -9.61
N VAL A 46 5.78 -7.10 -9.12
CA VAL A 46 5.68 -5.86 -9.90
C VAL A 46 6.99 -5.10 -9.81
N GLU A 47 7.63 -4.86 -10.95
CA GLU A 47 8.86 -4.08 -11.01
C GLU A 47 8.59 -2.61 -10.78
N VAL A 48 9.43 -1.95 -9.99
CA VAL A 48 9.35 -0.51 -9.71
C VAL A 48 10.48 0.25 -10.42
N SER A 49 10.16 1.41 -10.95
CA SER A 49 11.10 2.33 -11.60
C SER A 49 11.52 3.48 -10.69
N GLY A 50 10.68 3.81 -9.71
CA GLY A 50 10.93 4.81 -8.68
C GLY A 50 10.66 4.26 -7.28
N VAL A 51 11.52 4.60 -6.31
CA VAL A 51 11.45 4.14 -4.93
C VAL A 51 11.71 5.28 -3.95
N PRO A 52 11.28 5.20 -2.68
CA PRO A 52 11.58 6.23 -1.72
C PRO A 52 13.07 6.26 -1.36
N GLN A 53 13.58 7.45 -1.09
CA GLN A 53 14.87 7.59 -0.42
C GLN A 53 14.72 7.17 1.04
N THR A 54 15.49 6.16 1.45
CA THR A 54 15.38 5.57 2.79
C THR A 54 16.71 4.98 3.25
N SER A 55 16.89 4.85 4.57
CA SER A 55 17.99 4.10 5.17
C SER A 55 17.66 2.60 5.36
N TYR A 56 16.42 2.20 5.11
CA TYR A 56 16.02 0.79 5.15
C TYR A 56 16.49 0.07 3.89
N GLU A 57 16.82 -1.21 4.04
CA GLU A 57 17.13 -2.06 2.91
C GLU A 57 15.86 -2.34 2.09
N LEU A 58 15.90 -1.96 0.82
CA LEU A 58 14.83 -2.25 -0.12
C LEU A 58 15.02 -3.65 -0.74
N PRO A 59 13.93 -4.26 -1.27
CA PRO A 59 14.04 -5.53 -1.99
C PRO A 59 15.04 -5.50 -3.14
N GLU A 60 15.66 -6.65 -3.43
CA GLU A 60 16.61 -6.78 -4.54
C GLU A 60 16.03 -6.34 -5.90
N SER A 61 14.74 -6.59 -6.13
CA SER A 61 14.04 -6.18 -7.35
C SER A 61 13.96 -4.66 -7.53
N ALA A 62 14.04 -3.92 -6.43
CA ALA A 62 14.04 -2.46 -6.39
C ALA A 62 15.44 -1.84 -6.57
N LYS A 63 16.50 -2.67 -6.57
CA LYS A 63 17.87 -2.19 -6.81
C LYS A 63 18.02 -1.63 -8.21
N GLY A 64 18.44 -0.38 -8.29
CA GLY A 64 18.60 0.34 -9.55
C GLY A 64 17.39 1.19 -9.95
N ALA A 65 16.29 1.16 -9.19
CA ALA A 65 15.22 2.12 -9.31
C ALA A 65 15.68 3.53 -8.88
N THR A 66 15.05 4.55 -9.43
CA THR A 66 15.39 5.94 -9.11
C THR A 66 14.81 6.36 -7.75
N GLU A 67 15.64 6.94 -6.89
CA GLU A 67 15.15 7.54 -5.65
C GLU A 67 14.31 8.78 -5.95
N VAL A 68 13.06 8.80 -5.47
CA VAL A 68 12.08 9.87 -5.73
C VAL A 68 11.85 10.77 -4.51
N GLY A 69 12.82 10.88 -3.63
CA GLY A 69 12.73 11.67 -2.39
C GLY A 69 12.23 10.86 -1.19
N SER A 70 12.16 11.50 -0.02
CA SER A 70 11.72 10.80 1.19
C SER A 70 10.20 10.53 1.17
N PRO A 71 9.71 9.49 1.89
CA PRO A 71 8.28 9.21 1.96
C PRO A 71 7.42 10.41 2.40
N MET A 72 7.96 11.25 3.28
CA MET A 72 7.26 12.45 3.80
C MET A 72 7.36 13.66 2.87
N ASN A 73 8.30 13.67 1.94
CA ASN A 73 8.54 14.75 0.99
C ASN A 73 9.12 14.20 -0.31
N PRO A 74 8.28 13.59 -1.16
CA PRO A 74 8.69 13.08 -2.46
C PRO A 74 9.04 14.23 -3.40
N ASP A 75 10.00 13.98 -4.29
CA ASP A 75 10.43 14.95 -5.29
C ASP A 75 9.54 14.82 -6.54
N MET A 76 8.60 15.74 -6.69
CA MET A 76 7.62 15.74 -7.78
C MET A 76 8.28 15.90 -9.16
N GLU A 77 9.43 16.57 -9.25
CA GLU A 77 10.15 16.74 -10.52
C GLU A 77 10.82 15.44 -10.95
N ILE A 78 11.42 14.72 -9.99
CA ILE A 78 12.01 13.40 -10.27
C ILE A 78 10.90 12.42 -10.67
N ILE A 79 9.76 12.39 -9.95
CA ILE A 79 8.62 11.55 -10.29
C ILE A 79 8.16 11.83 -11.72
N LYS A 80 7.92 13.09 -12.08
CA LYS A 80 7.51 13.48 -13.44
C LYS A 80 8.53 13.07 -14.51
N SER A 81 9.82 13.19 -14.21
CA SER A 81 10.89 12.85 -15.16
C SER A 81 10.90 11.38 -15.58
N LEU A 82 10.39 10.50 -14.71
CA LEU A 82 10.23 9.07 -15.00
C LEU A 82 9.09 8.77 -15.96
N ASN A 83 8.18 9.72 -16.20
CA ASN A 83 6.94 9.53 -16.97
C ASN A 83 6.16 8.31 -16.48
N PRO A 84 5.78 8.26 -15.21
CA PRO A 84 5.16 7.09 -14.60
C PRO A 84 3.79 6.79 -15.23
N THR A 85 3.50 5.50 -15.41
CA THR A 85 2.15 5.03 -15.70
C THR A 85 1.32 4.94 -14.42
N ASP A 86 1.99 4.66 -13.30
CA ASP A 86 1.37 4.45 -11.99
C ASP A 86 2.25 5.03 -10.90
N VAL A 87 1.67 5.82 -10.01
CA VAL A 87 2.31 6.34 -8.80
C VAL A 87 1.51 5.86 -7.60
N ILE A 88 2.13 5.05 -6.75
CA ILE A 88 1.48 4.36 -5.64
C ILE A 88 1.95 4.97 -4.32
N CYS A 89 1.00 5.50 -3.56
CA CYS A 89 1.23 6.24 -2.33
C CYS A 89 0.47 5.62 -1.14
N VAL A 90 0.77 6.09 0.06
CA VAL A 90 -0.02 5.81 1.27
C VAL A 90 -0.86 7.03 1.64
N ASP A 91 -2.07 6.82 2.15
CA ASP A 91 -3.03 7.87 2.54
C ASP A 91 -2.76 8.45 3.94
N THR A 92 -1.86 7.84 4.71
CA THR A 92 -1.60 8.19 6.12
C THR A 92 -1.05 9.61 6.34
N LEU A 93 -0.60 10.28 5.27
CA LEU A 93 -0.09 11.65 5.31
C LEU A 93 -1.17 12.73 5.13
N GLY A 94 -2.40 12.30 4.81
CA GLY A 94 -3.58 13.15 4.75
C GLY A 94 -3.75 13.94 3.45
N SER A 95 -4.87 14.65 3.36
CA SER A 95 -5.34 15.31 2.14
C SER A 95 -4.41 16.43 1.60
N ASP A 96 -3.61 17.05 2.45
CA ASP A 96 -2.67 18.07 1.99
C ASP A 96 -1.49 17.46 1.23
N PHE A 97 -1.13 16.23 1.57
CA PHE A 97 -0.16 15.45 0.81
C PHE A 97 -0.72 15.03 -0.56
N GLU A 98 -1.97 14.55 -0.61
CA GLU A 98 -2.65 14.20 -1.85
C GLU A 98 -2.72 15.39 -2.83
N LYS A 99 -3.06 16.59 -2.34
CA LYS A 99 -3.10 17.82 -3.13
C LYS A 99 -1.77 18.17 -3.79
N GLN A 100 -0.63 17.85 -3.16
CA GLN A 100 0.68 18.10 -3.77
C GLN A 100 0.86 17.34 -5.09
N PHE A 101 0.34 16.11 -5.19
CA PHE A 101 0.36 15.36 -6.44
C PHE A 101 -0.58 15.96 -7.48
N GLU A 102 -1.81 16.35 -7.07
CA GLU A 102 -2.78 17.00 -7.96
C GLU A 102 -2.24 18.32 -8.52
N GLU A 103 -1.69 19.20 -7.67
CA GLU A 103 -1.10 20.48 -8.07
C GLU A 103 0.07 20.31 -9.03
N ASN A 104 0.77 19.19 -8.93
CA ASN A 104 1.86 18.83 -9.83
C ASN A 104 1.41 18.05 -11.08
N ASN A 105 0.09 17.82 -11.26
CA ASN A 105 -0.49 17.03 -12.34
C ASN A 105 0.06 15.58 -12.38
N ILE A 106 0.32 14.99 -11.23
CA ILE A 106 0.70 13.60 -11.08
C ILE A 106 -0.56 12.84 -10.65
N ASN A 107 -0.99 11.87 -11.46
CA ASN A 107 -2.04 10.96 -11.06
C ASN A 107 -1.46 9.89 -10.13
N ALA A 108 -1.81 9.95 -8.85
CA ALA A 108 -1.33 9.03 -7.84
C ALA A 108 -2.50 8.32 -7.16
N ASP A 109 -2.32 7.04 -6.87
CA ASP A 109 -3.27 6.22 -6.12
C ASP A 109 -2.83 6.12 -4.66
N PHE A 110 -3.76 6.36 -3.74
CA PHE A 110 -3.50 6.38 -2.30
C PHE A 110 -4.14 5.18 -1.63
N TYR A 111 -3.35 4.46 -0.84
CA TYR A 111 -3.77 3.22 -0.19
C TYR A 111 -3.62 3.29 1.32
N ASN A 112 -4.56 2.66 2.03
CA ASN A 112 -4.58 2.65 3.48
C ASN A 112 -3.70 1.52 4.04
N LEU A 113 -2.64 1.88 4.74
CA LEU A 113 -1.79 0.95 5.47
C LEU A 113 -1.80 1.20 7.00
N SER A 114 -2.85 1.86 7.52
CA SER A 114 -2.93 2.21 8.95
C SER A 114 -3.32 1.04 9.86
N ASN A 115 -3.79 -0.08 9.30
CA ASN A 115 -4.17 -1.30 10.02
C ASN A 115 -4.09 -2.53 9.11
N VAL A 116 -4.25 -3.73 9.70
CA VAL A 116 -4.11 -5.00 8.97
C VAL A 116 -5.22 -5.17 7.92
N ASP A 117 -6.43 -4.70 8.15
CA ASP A 117 -7.50 -4.78 7.17
C ASP A 117 -7.20 -3.89 5.95
N GLY A 118 -6.75 -2.65 6.17
CA GLY A 118 -6.28 -1.77 5.10
C GLY A 118 -5.10 -2.36 4.32
N LEU A 119 -4.16 -3.02 4.99
CA LEU A 119 -3.08 -3.76 4.32
C LEU A 119 -3.64 -4.87 3.41
N LYS A 120 -4.60 -5.67 3.88
CA LYS A 120 -5.23 -6.74 3.07
C LYS A 120 -5.97 -6.16 1.86
N GLU A 121 -6.74 -5.09 2.07
CA GLU A 121 -7.44 -4.39 0.99
C GLU A 121 -6.47 -3.82 -0.05
N THR A 122 -5.36 -3.22 0.40
CA THR A 122 -4.30 -2.71 -0.47
C THR A 122 -3.66 -3.81 -1.31
N ILE A 123 -3.31 -4.95 -0.69
CA ILE A 123 -2.73 -6.09 -1.40
C ILE A 123 -3.70 -6.61 -2.47
N ALA A 124 -4.99 -6.75 -2.14
CA ALA A 124 -6.01 -7.20 -3.09
C ALA A 124 -6.16 -6.21 -4.27
N ALA A 125 -6.27 -4.90 -3.97
CA ALA A 125 -6.43 -3.86 -4.96
C ALA A 125 -5.22 -3.73 -5.90
N LEU A 126 -4.00 -3.79 -5.36
CA LEU A 126 -2.77 -3.79 -6.17
C LEU A 126 -2.64 -5.07 -6.99
N GLY A 127 -3.04 -6.22 -6.42
CA GLY A 127 -3.12 -7.48 -7.15
C GLY A 127 -4.04 -7.40 -8.36
N GLU A 128 -5.21 -6.79 -8.22
CA GLU A 128 -6.15 -6.55 -9.32
C GLU A 128 -5.57 -5.56 -10.34
N LYS A 129 -5.08 -4.41 -9.87
CA LYS A 129 -4.52 -3.35 -10.72
C LYS A 129 -3.41 -3.84 -11.63
N PHE A 130 -2.52 -4.68 -11.11
CA PHE A 130 -1.35 -5.18 -11.84
C PHE A 130 -1.52 -6.59 -12.43
N ASN A 131 -2.74 -7.15 -12.41
CA ASN A 131 -3.03 -8.51 -12.88
C ASN A 131 -2.18 -9.58 -12.15
N LYS A 132 -2.03 -9.43 -10.84
CA LYS A 132 -1.28 -10.31 -9.92
C LYS A 132 -2.16 -10.96 -8.85
N GLN A 133 -3.41 -11.24 -9.17
CA GLN A 133 -4.39 -11.77 -8.20
C GLN A 133 -3.92 -13.05 -7.52
N ASP A 134 -3.25 -13.94 -8.25
CA ASP A 134 -2.75 -15.19 -7.65
C ASP A 134 -1.70 -14.90 -6.57
N LYS A 135 -0.78 -13.96 -6.83
CA LYS A 135 0.21 -13.52 -5.83
C LYS A 135 -0.42 -12.79 -4.65
N ALA A 136 -1.40 -11.95 -4.92
CA ALA A 136 -2.15 -11.28 -3.85
C ALA A 136 -2.84 -12.31 -2.95
N ASN A 137 -3.49 -13.33 -3.52
CA ASN A 137 -4.13 -14.38 -2.75
C ASN A 137 -3.13 -15.19 -1.90
N GLU A 138 -1.94 -15.52 -2.44
CA GLU A 138 -0.88 -16.18 -1.67
C GLU A 138 -0.51 -15.36 -0.42
N ILE A 139 -0.33 -14.03 -0.57
CA ILE A 139 0.02 -13.13 0.53
C ILE A 139 -1.13 -13.04 1.55
N LEU A 140 -2.38 -12.93 1.06
CA LEU A 140 -3.56 -12.84 1.91
C LEU A 140 -3.79 -14.12 2.71
N ASP A 141 -3.52 -15.29 2.13
CA ASP A 141 -3.59 -16.58 2.81
C ASP A 141 -2.54 -16.69 3.93
N GLU A 142 -1.30 -16.20 3.70
CA GLU A 142 -0.27 -16.13 4.73
C GLU A 142 -0.70 -15.23 5.92
N ILE A 143 -1.26 -14.06 5.61
CA ILE A 143 -1.78 -13.15 6.65
C ILE A 143 -2.88 -13.84 7.44
N LYS A 144 -3.82 -14.49 6.75
CA LYS A 144 -4.91 -15.22 7.37
C LYS A 144 -4.43 -16.35 8.29
N GLU A 145 -3.40 -17.12 7.89
CA GLU A 145 -2.82 -18.16 8.74
C GLU A 145 -2.25 -17.58 10.05
N VAL A 146 -1.64 -16.40 9.99
CA VAL A 146 -1.13 -15.70 11.18
C VAL A 146 -2.30 -15.21 12.05
N GLU A 147 -3.33 -14.60 11.45
CA GLU A 147 -4.52 -14.15 12.16
C GLU A 147 -5.22 -15.34 12.87
N ASP A 148 -5.36 -16.48 12.20
CA ASP A 148 -5.97 -17.69 12.78
C ASP A 148 -5.16 -18.23 13.97
N LYS A 149 -3.82 -18.22 13.88
CA LYS A 149 -2.93 -18.58 15.01
C LYS A 149 -3.08 -17.64 16.19
N VAL A 150 -3.11 -16.33 15.92
CA VAL A 150 -3.27 -15.29 16.96
C VAL A 150 -4.64 -15.41 17.61
N ASN A 151 -5.70 -15.56 16.85
CA ASN A 151 -7.08 -15.69 17.35
C ASN A 151 -7.29 -16.95 18.20
N SER A 152 -6.48 -17.98 17.99
CA SER A 152 -6.51 -19.19 18.81
C SER A 152 -5.87 -18.99 20.20
N ASN A 153 -5.10 -17.93 20.39
CA ASN A 153 -4.46 -17.61 21.65
C ASN A 153 -5.44 -16.94 22.61
N LYS A 154 -5.19 -17.14 23.90
CA LYS A 154 -5.99 -16.50 24.95
C LYS A 154 -5.71 -15.00 24.96
N LYS A 155 -6.76 -14.17 24.91
CA LYS A 155 -6.63 -12.73 25.12
C LYS A 155 -6.10 -12.44 26.51
N SER A 156 -5.21 -11.42 26.59
CA SER A 156 -4.68 -10.93 27.85
C SER A 156 -5.41 -9.64 28.24
N ASP A 157 -5.68 -9.48 29.55
CA ASP A 157 -6.18 -8.22 30.08
C ASP A 157 -5.06 -7.21 30.37
N ASP A 158 -3.79 -7.58 30.03
CA ASP A 158 -2.64 -6.71 30.24
C ASP A 158 -2.83 -5.36 29.55
N LYS A 159 -2.64 -4.29 30.30
CA LYS A 159 -2.62 -2.93 29.81
C LYS A 159 -1.30 -2.67 29.08
N ILE A 160 -1.35 -2.47 27.78
CA ILE A 160 -0.18 -2.27 26.94
C ILE A 160 -0.10 -0.80 26.53
N LEU A 161 1.05 -0.20 26.81
CA LEU A 161 1.41 1.12 26.33
C LEU A 161 2.44 0.97 25.21
N VAL A 162 2.17 1.57 24.06
CA VAL A 162 3.11 1.58 22.93
C VAL A 162 3.72 2.97 22.82
N LEU A 163 5.03 3.07 23.04
CA LEU A 163 5.77 4.32 22.96
C LEU A 163 6.54 4.40 21.64
N PHE A 164 6.50 5.58 21.09
CA PHE A 164 7.25 5.98 19.89
C PHE A 164 8.13 7.16 20.24
N GLY A 165 9.45 6.99 20.11
CA GLY A 165 10.43 8.04 20.35
C GLY A 165 10.64 8.88 19.09
N ALA A 166 10.35 10.18 19.16
CA ALA A 166 10.75 11.14 18.15
C ALA A 166 11.78 12.10 18.74
N PRO A 167 12.66 12.73 17.95
CA PRO A 167 13.64 13.69 18.47
C PRO A 167 12.97 14.78 19.31
N GLY A 168 13.28 14.82 20.61
CA GLY A 168 12.76 15.81 21.56
C GLY A 168 11.35 15.55 22.09
N SER A 169 10.69 14.43 21.72
CA SER A 169 9.36 14.08 22.24
C SER A 169 9.15 12.58 22.36
N VAL A 170 8.21 12.20 23.25
CA VAL A 170 7.70 10.83 23.34
C VAL A 170 6.23 10.88 22.94
N MET A 171 5.87 10.01 22.02
CA MET A 171 4.50 9.84 21.56
C MET A 171 3.99 8.44 21.92
N VAL A 172 2.69 8.33 22.03
CA VAL A 172 1.99 7.04 22.18
C VAL A 172 1.35 6.66 20.88
N ALA A 173 1.54 5.42 20.47
CA ALA A 173 0.79 4.81 19.39
C ALA A 173 -0.57 4.33 19.90
N THR A 174 -1.63 4.88 19.35
CA THR A 174 -3.01 4.57 19.72
C THR A 174 -3.56 3.38 18.96
N ASP A 175 -4.79 2.97 19.24
CA ASP A 175 -5.53 1.94 18.49
C ASP A 175 -5.72 2.29 16.98
N LYS A 176 -5.55 3.56 16.60
CA LYS A 176 -5.62 4.02 15.21
C LYS A 176 -4.30 3.90 14.45
N SER A 177 -3.22 3.55 15.13
CA SER A 177 -1.93 3.27 14.49
C SER A 177 -1.83 1.79 14.11
N TYR A 178 -1.02 1.49 13.10
CA TYR A 178 -0.76 0.12 12.67
C TYR A 178 -0.27 -0.77 13.84
N ILE A 179 0.70 -0.29 14.61
CA ILE A 179 1.22 -1.04 15.76
C ILE A 179 0.19 -1.19 16.88
N GLY A 180 -0.65 -0.18 17.10
CA GLY A 180 -1.74 -0.26 18.08
C GLY A 180 -2.80 -1.28 17.65
N ASN A 181 -3.13 -1.35 16.38
CA ASN A 181 -4.00 -2.37 15.81
C ASN A 181 -3.40 -3.78 15.98
N LEU A 182 -2.09 -3.95 15.73
CA LEU A 182 -1.41 -5.23 15.96
C LEU A 182 -1.47 -5.67 17.42
N VAL A 183 -1.34 -4.75 18.38
CA VAL A 183 -1.46 -5.06 19.81
C VAL A 183 -2.85 -5.61 20.13
N GLU A 184 -3.90 -5.00 19.60
CA GLU A 184 -5.27 -5.46 19.84
C GLU A 184 -5.55 -6.80 19.15
N LEU A 185 -5.10 -6.98 17.91
CA LEU A 185 -5.21 -8.26 17.21
C LEU A 185 -4.47 -9.38 17.94
N ALA A 186 -3.31 -9.07 18.55
CA ALA A 186 -2.56 -10.02 19.37
C ALA A 186 -3.25 -10.33 20.73
N GLY A 187 -4.38 -9.71 20.99
CA GLY A 187 -5.16 -9.91 22.21
C GLY A 187 -4.71 -9.09 23.40
N GLY A 188 -3.85 -8.07 23.18
CA GLY A 188 -3.49 -7.08 24.18
C GLY A 188 -4.54 -5.97 24.31
N ASN A 189 -4.48 -5.22 25.40
CA ASN A 189 -5.33 -4.07 25.64
C ASN A 189 -4.50 -2.79 25.49
N ASN A 190 -4.59 -2.12 24.33
CA ASN A 190 -3.94 -0.83 24.16
C ASN A 190 -4.65 0.22 25.03
N ILE A 191 -3.95 0.76 26.03
CA ILE A 191 -4.53 1.72 26.99
C ILE A 191 -4.92 3.07 26.37
N PHE A 192 -4.50 3.34 25.14
CA PHE A 192 -4.93 4.48 24.31
C PHE A 192 -5.90 4.05 23.21
N SER A 193 -6.90 3.25 23.59
CA SER A 193 -8.03 2.92 22.72
C SER A 193 -9.02 4.09 22.64
N ASN A 194 -9.80 4.15 21.54
CA ASN A 194 -10.76 5.20 21.22
C ASN A 194 -10.13 6.60 20.98
N ALA A 195 -8.89 6.65 20.57
CA ALA A 195 -8.23 7.88 20.17
C ALA A 195 -8.76 8.41 18.81
N THR A 196 -8.55 9.68 18.55
CA THR A 196 -8.92 10.32 17.27
C THR A 196 -7.78 10.36 16.27
N SER A 197 -6.54 10.13 16.73
CA SER A 197 -5.32 10.16 15.92
C SER A 197 -4.46 8.93 16.18
N SER A 198 -3.65 8.56 15.22
CA SER A 198 -2.74 7.40 15.32
C SER A 198 -1.65 7.57 16.38
N PHE A 199 -1.25 8.81 16.63
CA PHE A 199 -0.22 9.14 17.62
C PHE A 199 -0.66 10.34 18.45
N THR A 200 -0.32 10.33 19.73
CA THR A 200 -0.54 11.45 20.66
C THR A 200 0.66 11.66 21.55
N GLN A 201 0.89 12.89 21.98
CA GLN A 201 1.96 13.19 22.94
C GLN A 201 1.55 12.73 24.33
N ILE A 202 2.51 12.29 25.10
CA ILE A 202 2.33 11.90 26.50
C ILE A 202 3.51 12.39 27.34
N ASN A 203 3.26 12.67 28.60
CA ASN A 203 4.30 12.97 29.57
C ASN A 203 4.46 11.82 30.60
N LEU A 204 5.58 11.85 31.32
CA LEU A 204 5.92 10.80 32.29
C LEU A 204 4.89 10.65 33.41
N GLU A 205 4.28 11.75 33.87
CA GLU A 205 3.27 11.69 34.93
C GLU A 205 2.02 10.96 34.48
N GLU A 206 1.62 11.15 33.22
CA GLU A 206 0.49 10.44 32.63
C GLU A 206 0.81 8.95 32.49
N ILE A 207 2.01 8.58 32.06
CA ILE A 207 2.44 7.18 31.98
C ILE A 207 2.34 6.51 33.35
N ILE A 208 2.84 7.17 34.41
CA ILE A 208 2.77 6.66 35.78
C ILE A 208 1.32 6.48 36.24
N LYS A 209 0.44 7.43 35.94
CA LYS A 209 -0.99 7.35 36.30
C LYS A 209 -1.73 6.21 35.60
N LEU A 210 -1.40 5.97 34.33
CA LEU A 210 -1.98 4.89 33.53
C LEU A 210 -1.60 3.51 34.05
N ASN A 211 -0.44 3.40 34.69
CA ASN A 211 0.09 2.17 35.30
C ASN A 211 -0.02 0.98 34.31
N PRO A 212 0.70 1.01 33.18
CA PRO A 212 0.69 -0.07 32.21
C PRO A 212 1.34 -1.34 32.80
N ASP A 213 0.83 -2.50 32.40
CA ASP A 213 1.44 -3.79 32.74
C ASP A 213 2.66 -4.07 31.87
N LYS A 214 2.62 -3.58 30.60
CA LYS A 214 3.71 -3.71 29.64
C LYS A 214 3.90 -2.43 28.84
N ILE A 215 5.15 -2.12 28.53
CA ILE A 215 5.52 -1.00 27.66
C ILE A 215 6.28 -1.57 26.47
N LEU A 216 5.75 -1.35 25.28
CA LEU A 216 6.44 -1.60 24.00
C LEU A 216 7.06 -0.29 23.54
N VAL A 217 8.34 -0.33 23.20
CA VAL A 217 9.05 0.86 22.71
C VAL A 217 9.48 0.60 21.27
N MET A 218 9.01 1.44 20.37
CA MET A 218 9.49 1.44 18.98
C MET A 218 10.84 2.17 18.94
N THR A 219 11.90 1.48 18.57
CA THR A 219 13.28 1.98 18.62
C THR A 219 13.71 2.72 17.35
N HIS A 220 12.91 2.61 16.28
CA HIS A 220 13.15 3.32 15.03
C HIS A 220 11.93 4.17 14.72
N ALA A 221 12.13 5.48 14.76
CA ALA A 221 11.25 6.42 14.06
C ALA A 221 11.69 6.45 12.60
N VAL A 222 10.75 6.31 11.71
CA VAL A 222 10.96 6.42 10.27
C VAL A 222 11.46 7.81 9.93
#